data_625e7f518a68816e299f3772ee4eb9a6
#
_entry.id   625e7f518a68816e299f3772ee4eb9a6
#
_cell.length_a   1.000
_cell.length_b   1.000
_cell.length_c   1.000
_cell.angle_alpha   90.00
_cell.angle_beta   90.00
_cell.angle_gamma   90.00
#
_symmetry.space_group_name_H-M   'P 1'
#
loop_
_entity.id
_entity.type
_entity.pdbx_description
1 polymer ?
#
loop_
_entity_poly.entity_id
_entity_poly.type
_entity_poly.pdbx_seq_one_letter_code
_entity_poly.pdbx_strand_id
1 'polypeptide(L)'
;MAAETFKSKVTLKEGLKVEAEARGHKIIMDEPEELGGTDQGMNPVELTLTALGGCLSICAGMFAESCGVELNDFSVDLEGDLDLRGFKGADNVDPGFQEVRFTINIDSDSPTENIEKLVELIESRCPVSDSLKRNININFDYKTK
;
A
#
# COMPACT_ATOMS: atom_id res chain seq x y z
N MET A 1 -13.57 -6.59 22.25
CA MET A 1 -12.94 -6.23 20.97
C MET A 1 -12.06 -7.37 20.49
N ALA A 2 -12.31 -7.84 19.27
CA ALA A 2 -11.53 -8.92 18.67
C ALA A 2 -10.48 -8.31 17.71
N ALA A 3 -9.33 -7.93 18.23
CA ALA A 3 -8.24 -7.40 17.43
C ALA A 3 -7.25 -8.53 17.10
N GLU A 4 -6.86 -8.62 15.83
CA GLU A 4 -5.80 -9.52 15.39
C GLU A 4 -4.50 -8.75 15.19
N THR A 5 -3.39 -9.39 15.53
CA THR A 5 -2.07 -8.78 15.39
C THR A 5 -1.38 -9.34 14.14
N PHE A 6 -1.09 -8.46 13.20
CA PHE A 6 -0.27 -8.77 12.03
C PHE A 6 1.18 -8.42 12.33
N LYS A 7 2.12 -9.22 11.82
CA LYS A 7 3.55 -9.07 12.13
C LYS A 7 4.39 -9.09 10.86
N SER A 8 5.44 -8.29 10.86
CA SER A 8 6.47 -8.31 9.83
C SER A 8 7.83 -8.06 10.47
N LYS A 9 8.87 -8.64 9.89
CA LYS A 9 10.25 -8.38 10.26
C LYS A 9 10.99 -7.86 9.03
N VAL A 10 11.68 -6.74 9.20
CA VAL A 10 12.41 -6.09 8.11
C VAL A 10 13.86 -5.93 8.53
N THR A 11 14.78 -6.38 7.67
CA THR A 11 16.22 -6.40 7.97
C THR A 11 16.99 -5.68 6.87
N LEU A 12 17.78 -4.68 7.27
CA LEU A 12 18.72 -4.03 6.35
C LEU A 12 19.85 -5.03 6.02
N LYS A 13 20.10 -5.24 4.76
CA LYS A 13 21.12 -6.14 4.25
C LYS A 13 22.34 -5.33 3.77
N GLU A 14 22.79 -5.57 2.56
CA GLU A 14 23.91 -4.85 1.97
C GLU A 14 23.45 -3.54 1.35
N GLY A 15 24.17 -2.44 1.62
CA GLY A 15 23.80 -1.12 1.12
C GLY A 15 22.45 -0.65 1.66
N LEU A 16 21.55 -0.30 0.77
CA LEU A 16 20.18 0.10 1.11
C LEU A 16 19.16 -1.01 0.91
N LYS A 17 19.62 -2.19 0.47
CA LYS A 17 18.73 -3.34 0.24
C LYS A 17 18.14 -3.86 1.54
N VAL A 18 16.86 -4.11 1.55
CA VAL A 18 16.09 -4.55 2.71
C VAL A 18 15.34 -5.84 2.37
N GLU A 19 15.35 -6.80 3.27
CA GLU A 19 14.53 -8.01 3.18
C GLU A 19 13.40 -7.93 4.19
N ALA A 20 12.17 -8.07 3.74
CA ALA A 20 10.99 -8.11 4.59
C ALA A 20 10.36 -9.50 4.57
N GLU A 21 9.86 -9.94 5.73
CA GLU A 21 9.22 -11.24 5.88
C GLU A 21 7.97 -11.13 6.74
N ALA A 22 6.88 -11.73 6.26
CA ALA A 22 5.64 -11.89 7.01
C ALA A 22 5.07 -13.28 6.72
N ARG A 23 4.83 -14.07 7.75
CA ARG A 23 4.28 -15.45 7.66
C ARG A 23 5.07 -16.36 6.71
N GLY A 24 6.40 -16.20 6.60
CA GLY A 24 7.25 -16.98 5.69
C GLY A 24 7.34 -16.45 4.26
N HIS A 25 6.56 -15.41 3.91
CA HIS A 25 6.64 -14.75 2.62
C HIS A 25 7.67 -13.62 2.67
N LYS A 26 8.50 -13.54 1.65
CA LYS A 26 9.61 -12.57 1.59
C LYS A 26 9.49 -11.66 0.40
N ILE A 27 9.88 -10.40 0.59
CA ILE A 27 10.07 -9.43 -0.47
C ILE A 27 11.38 -8.67 -0.26
N ILE A 28 11.94 -8.19 -1.35
CA ILE A 28 13.12 -7.31 -1.34
C ILE A 28 12.65 -5.89 -1.65
N MET A 29 13.14 -4.93 -0.86
CA MET A 29 13.02 -3.51 -1.15
C MET A 29 14.42 -2.93 -1.35
N ASP A 30 14.53 -1.95 -2.23
CA ASP A 30 15.79 -1.26 -2.49
C ASP A 30 15.46 0.15 -2.99
N GLU A 31 16.46 0.96 -3.20
CA GLU A 31 16.31 2.24 -3.85
C GLU A 31 16.87 2.18 -5.27
N PRO A 32 16.39 3.03 -6.20
CA PRO A 32 17.03 3.14 -7.50
C PRO A 32 18.46 3.71 -7.36
N GLU A 33 19.27 3.51 -8.39
CA GLU A 33 20.68 3.93 -8.37
C GLU A 33 20.85 5.42 -8.10
N GLU A 34 19.96 6.25 -8.62
CA GLU A 34 19.98 7.71 -8.42
C GLU A 34 19.82 8.12 -6.95
N LEU A 35 19.23 7.25 -6.14
CA LEU A 35 19.04 7.47 -4.70
C LEU A 35 20.04 6.65 -3.85
N GLY A 36 21.02 6.04 -4.49
CA GLY A 36 22.11 5.33 -3.81
C GLY A 36 21.88 3.82 -3.61
N GLY A 37 20.86 3.27 -4.19
CA GLY A 37 20.56 1.84 -4.15
C GLY A 37 21.14 1.04 -5.31
N THR A 38 20.73 -0.21 -5.42
CA THR A 38 21.11 -1.14 -6.50
C THR A 38 19.92 -1.63 -7.32
N ASP A 39 18.75 -1.01 -7.12
CA ASP A 39 17.53 -1.25 -7.89
C ASP A 39 17.09 -2.73 -7.97
N GLN A 40 17.19 -3.43 -6.85
CA GLN A 40 16.81 -4.85 -6.76
C GLN A 40 15.36 -5.09 -6.34
N GLY A 41 14.62 -4.04 -6.08
CA GLY A 41 13.21 -4.12 -5.70
C GLY A 41 12.56 -2.75 -5.64
N MET A 42 11.24 -2.75 -5.47
CA MET A 42 10.50 -1.50 -5.22
C MET A 42 11.01 -0.84 -3.93
N ASN A 43 11.02 0.49 -3.91
CA ASN A 43 11.32 1.18 -2.67
C ASN A 43 10.09 1.18 -1.73
N PRO A 44 10.26 1.53 -0.44
CA PRO A 44 9.15 1.52 0.52
C PRO A 44 7.99 2.45 0.17
N VAL A 45 8.26 3.57 -0.49
CA VAL A 45 7.23 4.52 -0.93
C VAL A 45 6.36 3.89 -2.02
N GLU A 46 6.99 3.30 -3.03
CA GLU A 46 6.29 2.55 -4.09
C GLU A 46 5.54 1.35 -3.50
N LEU A 47 6.14 0.65 -2.54
CA LEU A 47 5.50 -0.49 -1.88
C LEU A 47 4.28 -0.07 -1.06
N THR A 48 4.27 1.12 -0.48
CA THR A 48 3.10 1.66 0.22
C THR A 48 1.93 1.85 -0.75
N LEU A 49 2.19 2.40 -1.94
CA LEU A 49 1.18 2.50 -3.00
C LEU A 49 0.73 1.11 -3.47
N THR A 50 1.68 0.19 -3.64
CA THR A 50 1.42 -1.19 -4.05
C THR A 50 0.55 -1.92 -3.02
N ALA A 51 0.81 -1.73 -1.73
CA ALA A 51 0.01 -2.30 -0.65
C ALA A 51 -1.44 -1.78 -0.70
N LEU A 52 -1.62 -0.50 -0.96
CA LEU A 52 -2.95 0.09 -1.14
C LEU A 52 -3.68 -0.56 -2.34
N GLY A 53 -3.04 -0.61 -3.50
CA GLY A 53 -3.61 -1.23 -4.70
C GLY A 53 -3.91 -2.72 -4.49
N GLY A 54 -3.03 -3.45 -3.82
CA GLY A 54 -3.24 -4.85 -3.46
C GLY A 54 -4.44 -5.06 -2.56
N CYS A 55 -4.59 -4.20 -1.55
CA CYS A 55 -5.73 -4.27 -0.64
C CYS A 55 -7.07 -3.98 -1.35
N LEU A 56 -7.11 -2.95 -2.19
CA LEU A 56 -8.30 -2.62 -2.99
C LEU A 56 -8.66 -3.80 -3.90
N SER A 57 -7.67 -4.43 -4.53
CA SER A 57 -7.88 -5.58 -5.43
C SER A 57 -8.38 -6.82 -4.69
N ILE A 58 -7.84 -7.11 -3.52
CA ILE A 58 -8.31 -8.22 -2.68
C ILE A 58 -9.74 -7.96 -2.22
N CYS A 59 -10.07 -6.74 -1.81
CA CYS A 59 -11.44 -6.36 -1.47
C CYS A 59 -12.39 -6.58 -2.65
N ALA A 60 -11.97 -6.22 -3.87
CA ALA A 60 -12.78 -6.48 -5.07
C ALA A 60 -13.06 -7.97 -5.23
N GLY A 61 -12.03 -8.81 -5.13
CA GLY A 61 -12.17 -10.26 -5.23
C GLY A 61 -13.07 -10.86 -4.15
N MET A 62 -13.00 -10.33 -2.93
CA MET A 62 -13.81 -10.82 -1.80
C MET A 62 -15.27 -10.40 -1.88
N PHE A 63 -15.56 -9.22 -2.39
CA PHE A 63 -16.92 -8.65 -2.33
C PHE A 63 -17.70 -8.71 -3.64
N ALA A 64 -17.04 -9.03 -4.76
CA ALA A 64 -17.68 -9.04 -6.09
C ALA A 64 -18.94 -9.93 -6.12
N GLU A 65 -18.85 -11.17 -5.66
CA GLU A 65 -19.96 -12.10 -5.67
C GLU A 65 -21.18 -11.58 -4.89
N SER A 66 -20.95 -11.05 -3.68
CA SER A 66 -22.04 -10.52 -2.83
C SER A 66 -22.69 -9.26 -3.42
N CYS A 67 -21.98 -8.54 -4.29
CA CYS A 67 -22.53 -7.39 -5.02
C CYS A 67 -23.17 -7.77 -6.36
N GLY A 68 -23.15 -9.06 -6.73
CA GLY A 68 -23.65 -9.52 -8.02
C GLY A 68 -22.76 -9.08 -9.19
N VAL A 69 -21.43 -9.01 -8.98
CA VAL A 69 -20.46 -8.64 -9.99
C VAL A 69 -19.58 -9.81 -10.37
N GLU A 70 -19.52 -10.10 -11.67
CA GLU A 70 -18.53 -10.98 -12.26
C GLU A 70 -17.38 -10.12 -12.80
N LEU A 71 -16.19 -10.31 -12.26
CA LEU A 71 -15.00 -9.58 -12.72
C LEU A 71 -14.30 -10.37 -13.83
N ASN A 72 -14.18 -9.76 -15.01
CA ASN A 72 -13.33 -10.29 -16.08
C ASN A 72 -11.88 -9.88 -15.82
N ASP A 73 -11.68 -8.62 -15.40
CA ASP A 73 -10.38 -8.11 -14.99
C ASP A 73 -10.55 -6.96 -13.99
N PHE A 74 -9.53 -6.73 -13.16
CA PHE A 74 -9.51 -5.67 -12.17
C PHE A 74 -8.07 -5.21 -11.97
N SER A 75 -7.84 -3.91 -12.10
CA SER A 75 -6.54 -3.33 -11.80
C SER A 75 -6.69 -1.96 -11.15
N VAL A 76 -5.63 -1.49 -10.53
CA VAL A 76 -5.58 -0.16 -9.90
C VAL A 76 -4.29 0.52 -10.35
N ASP A 77 -4.41 1.72 -10.88
CA ASP A 77 -3.29 2.61 -11.14
C ASP A 77 -3.19 3.62 -10.00
N LEU A 78 -2.01 3.74 -9.41
CA LEU A 78 -1.81 4.57 -8.22
C LEU A 78 -0.65 5.54 -8.45
N GLU A 79 -0.83 6.76 -7.93
CA GLU A 79 0.20 7.79 -7.92
C GLU A 79 0.23 8.45 -6.54
N GLY A 80 1.42 8.87 -6.12
CA GLY A 80 1.58 9.63 -4.89
C GLY A 80 2.66 10.68 -5.04
N ASP A 81 2.41 11.86 -4.50
CA ASP A 81 3.34 12.97 -4.53
C ASP A 81 4.07 13.09 -3.20
N LEU A 82 5.39 13.19 -3.26
CA LEU A 82 6.25 13.28 -2.11
C LEU A 82 7.37 14.30 -2.38
N ASP A 83 7.55 15.22 -1.44
CA ASP A 83 8.62 16.23 -1.56
C ASP A 83 9.88 15.72 -0.86
N LEU A 84 10.88 15.34 -1.64
CA LEU A 84 12.14 14.79 -1.13
C LEU A 84 12.91 15.76 -0.23
N ARG A 85 12.60 17.06 -0.25
CA ARG A 85 13.20 18.01 0.67
C ARG A 85 12.82 17.73 2.12
N GLY A 86 11.60 17.20 2.36
CA GLY A 86 11.16 16.78 3.68
C GLY A 86 12.00 15.64 4.24
N PHE A 87 12.33 14.65 3.42
CA PHE A 87 13.24 13.58 3.79
C PHE A 87 14.64 14.09 4.14
N LYS A 88 15.10 15.14 3.46
CA LYS A 88 16.40 15.78 3.71
C LYS A 88 16.40 16.76 4.88
N GLY A 89 15.28 16.91 5.57
CA GLY A 89 15.16 17.74 6.76
C GLY A 89 14.84 19.21 6.50
N ALA A 90 14.30 19.57 5.35
CA ALA A 90 13.89 20.95 5.08
C ALA A 90 12.77 21.40 6.03
N ASP A 91 12.88 22.63 6.52
CA ASP A 91 11.89 23.22 7.42
C ASP A 91 10.52 23.36 6.72
N ASN A 92 9.45 23.04 7.44
CA ASN A 92 8.05 23.17 6.98
C ASN A 92 7.71 22.30 5.76
N VAL A 93 8.46 21.22 5.54
CA VAL A 93 8.15 20.24 4.50
C VAL A 93 7.99 18.86 5.16
N ASP A 94 6.78 18.32 5.13
CA ASP A 94 6.52 16.98 5.65
C ASP A 94 7.22 15.91 4.79
N PRO A 95 7.83 14.89 5.40
CA PRO A 95 8.55 13.86 4.64
C PRO A 95 7.65 12.83 3.96
N GLY A 96 6.37 12.78 4.30
CA GLY A 96 5.42 11.79 3.80
C GLY A 96 4.73 12.20 2.50
N PHE A 97 3.77 11.37 2.07
CA PHE A 97 2.92 11.71 0.95
C PHE A 97 2.13 12.99 1.21
N GLN A 98 2.11 13.86 0.23
CA GLN A 98 1.26 15.06 0.22
C GLN A 98 -0.11 14.75 -0.37
N GLU A 99 -0.17 13.87 -1.36
CA GLU A 99 -1.38 13.39 -1.98
C GLU A 99 -1.16 11.98 -2.53
N VAL A 100 -2.19 11.16 -2.43
CA VAL A 100 -2.26 9.86 -3.10
C VAL A 100 -3.57 9.82 -3.88
N ARG A 101 -3.49 9.41 -5.12
CA ARG A 101 -4.66 9.25 -6.00
C ARG A 101 -4.57 7.94 -6.75
N PHE A 102 -5.71 7.36 -7.03
CA PHE A 102 -5.75 6.10 -7.76
C PHE A 102 -6.98 6.01 -8.66
N THR A 103 -6.87 5.20 -9.68
CA THR A 103 -7.96 4.85 -10.60
C THR A 103 -8.17 3.35 -10.56
N ILE A 104 -9.40 2.94 -10.29
CA ILE A 104 -9.81 1.53 -10.35
C ILE A 104 -10.30 1.25 -11.77
N ASN A 105 -9.73 0.23 -12.41
CA ASN A 105 -10.13 -0.23 -13.73
C ASN A 105 -10.87 -1.56 -13.57
N ILE A 106 -12.14 -1.59 -13.99
CA ILE A 106 -13.00 -2.77 -13.86
C ILE A 106 -13.47 -3.20 -15.26
N ASP A 107 -13.19 -4.44 -15.61
CA ASP A 107 -13.79 -5.09 -16.75
C ASP A 107 -14.86 -6.07 -16.26
N SER A 108 -16.12 -5.77 -16.53
CA SER A 108 -17.27 -6.57 -16.11
C SER A 108 -18.48 -6.24 -16.97
N ASP A 109 -19.24 -7.28 -17.31
CA ASP A 109 -20.53 -7.17 -18.01
C ASP A 109 -21.71 -7.09 -17.03
N SER A 110 -21.44 -7.05 -15.72
CA SER A 110 -22.47 -6.96 -14.69
C SER A 110 -23.18 -5.60 -14.71
N PRO A 111 -24.40 -5.49 -14.13
CA PRO A 111 -25.12 -4.22 -14.09
C PRO A 111 -24.31 -3.09 -13.46
N THR A 112 -24.39 -1.90 -14.04
CA THR A 112 -23.65 -0.71 -13.57
C THR A 112 -23.91 -0.43 -12.08
N GLU A 113 -25.13 -0.54 -11.62
CA GLU A 113 -25.46 -0.30 -10.20
C GLU A 113 -24.82 -1.31 -9.25
N ASN A 114 -24.58 -2.54 -9.71
CA ASN A 114 -23.87 -3.56 -8.93
C ASN A 114 -22.38 -3.23 -8.84
N ILE A 115 -21.81 -2.76 -9.94
CA ILE A 115 -20.40 -2.30 -9.99
C ILE A 115 -20.21 -1.09 -9.07
N GLU A 116 -21.13 -0.14 -9.08
CA GLU A 116 -21.09 1.03 -8.18
C GLU A 116 -21.12 0.62 -6.71
N LYS A 117 -21.98 -0.34 -6.34
CA LYS A 117 -22.02 -0.90 -4.98
C LYS A 117 -20.70 -1.56 -4.61
N LEU A 118 -20.09 -2.30 -5.53
CA LEU A 118 -18.79 -2.93 -5.30
C LEU A 118 -17.73 -1.89 -5.03
N VAL A 119 -17.66 -0.82 -5.83
CA VAL A 119 -16.69 0.27 -5.64
C VAL A 119 -16.86 0.94 -4.27
N GLU A 120 -18.09 1.26 -3.89
CA GLU A 120 -18.38 1.83 -2.56
C GLU A 120 -17.92 0.91 -1.43
N LEU A 121 -18.15 -0.38 -1.58
CA LEU A 121 -17.77 -1.37 -0.58
C LEU A 121 -16.24 -1.51 -0.48
N ILE A 122 -15.54 -1.54 -1.61
CA ILE A 122 -14.09 -1.56 -1.66
C ILE A 122 -13.52 -0.36 -0.91
N GLU A 123 -13.98 0.85 -1.24
CA GLU A 123 -13.48 2.08 -0.59
C GLU A 123 -13.72 2.09 0.92
N SER A 124 -14.91 1.67 1.35
CA SER A 124 -15.31 1.74 2.76
C SER A 124 -14.70 0.64 3.64
N ARG A 125 -14.22 -0.45 3.04
CA ARG A 125 -13.76 -1.63 3.80
C ARG A 125 -12.27 -1.90 3.69
N CYS A 126 -11.53 -1.18 2.84
CA CYS A 126 -10.09 -1.39 2.67
C CYS A 126 -9.32 -0.92 3.90
N PRO A 127 -8.70 -1.83 4.69
CA PRO A 127 -7.99 -1.43 5.90
C PRO A 127 -6.73 -0.59 5.62
N VAL A 128 -6.07 -0.80 4.49
CA VAL A 128 -4.90 0.01 4.10
C VAL A 128 -5.32 1.43 3.76
N SER A 129 -6.40 1.59 2.98
CA SER A 129 -6.96 2.91 2.66
C SER A 129 -7.37 3.66 3.94
N ASP A 130 -8.09 2.99 4.82
CA ASP A 130 -8.48 3.58 6.11
C ASP A 130 -7.27 4.01 6.94
N SER A 131 -6.24 3.19 7.00
CA SER A 131 -5.01 3.49 7.74
C SER A 131 -4.26 4.69 7.18
N LEU A 132 -4.30 4.91 5.86
CA LEU A 132 -3.67 6.07 5.22
C LEU A 132 -4.48 7.36 5.37
N LYS A 133 -5.80 7.25 5.55
CA LYS A 133 -6.71 8.40 5.67
C LYS A 133 -6.76 9.01 7.07
N ARG A 134 -6.51 8.22 8.10
CA ARG A 134 -6.63 8.67 9.48
C ARG A 134 -5.32 8.53 10.24
N ASN A 135 -5.21 9.26 11.34
CA ASN A 135 -4.07 9.13 12.24
C ASN A 135 -4.18 7.86 13.05
N ILE A 136 -3.13 7.06 13.06
CA ILE A 136 -2.97 5.90 13.92
C ILE A 136 -1.77 6.12 14.84
N ASN A 137 -1.80 5.53 16.04
CA ASN A 137 -0.68 5.62 16.96
C ASN A 137 0.46 4.72 16.48
N ILE A 138 1.65 5.30 16.37
CA ILE A 138 2.87 4.56 16.09
C ILE A 138 3.76 4.65 17.31
N ASN A 139 3.96 3.52 17.98
CA ASN A 139 4.82 3.43 19.17
C ASN A 139 6.04 2.60 18.81
N PHE A 140 7.21 3.00 19.26
CA PHE A 140 8.43 2.26 19.01
C PHE A 140 9.39 2.29 20.19
N ASP A 141 10.26 1.30 20.25
CA ASP A 141 11.45 1.28 21.09
C ASP A 141 12.64 0.82 20.26
N TYR A 142 13.83 0.81 20.84
CA TYR A 142 15.00 0.29 20.17
C TYR A 142 15.90 -0.47 21.13
N LYS A 143 16.68 -1.39 20.59
CA LYS A 143 17.67 -2.15 21.34
C LYS A 143 19.02 -2.07 20.64
N THR A 144 20.09 -1.97 21.42
CA THR A 144 21.44 -2.01 20.91
C THR A 144 22.16 -3.28 21.42
N LYS A 145 23.12 -3.75 20.64
CA LYS A 145 23.98 -4.86 21.04
C LYS A 145 25.36 -4.34 21.40
#